data_0563880398bbb912665227bc1cbf19bf
#
_entry.id   0563880398bbb912665227bc1cbf19bf
#
_cell.length_a   1.000
_cell.length_b   1.000
_cell.length_c   1.000
_cell.angle_alpha   90.00
_cell.angle_beta   90.00
_cell.angle_gamma   90.00
#
_symmetry.space_group_name_H-M   'P 1'
#
loop_
_entity.id
_entity.type
_entity.pdbx_description
1 polymer ?
#
loop_
_entity_poly.entity_id
_entity_poly.type
_entity_poly.pdbx_seq_one_letter_code
_entity_poly.pdbx_strand_id
1 'polypeptide(L)'
;MTDRDSLRQPLDQAALRAELIGTGLGWRQLDVVERTGSTNADLLARAASGADVAGAVLIAEHQTAGRGRHGRGWSAAPRAQVTMSVGVSVVDVPTEGWGWLPLATGVAVVDAVRAETGVRAGLKWPNDVLAGPPESPGKLAGILAEVSRPVVVIGLGLNVTQAPEETDGPGATSLFDLGVAAPDRHRLVCAVLAELGRRIVGWRAARGADWALAADYRSRSLTIGRAVRAQLPGGKEVVGTATAVDDQGRLCLETEGAAGGRTVVVSAGDVVHLRQ
;
A
#
# COMPACT_ATOMS: atom_id res chain seq x y z
N MET A 1 18.32 8.55 24.17
CA MET A 1 17.31 7.73 23.45
C MET A 1 16.16 8.66 23.12
N THR A 2 15.87 8.87 21.84
CA THR A 2 14.73 9.69 21.43
C THR A 2 13.45 8.93 21.81
N ASP A 3 12.56 9.61 22.53
CA ASP A 3 11.27 9.04 22.90
C ASP A 3 10.36 9.00 21.66
N ARG A 4 9.72 7.85 21.39
CA ARG A 4 8.79 7.68 20.25
C ARG A 4 7.68 8.72 20.26
N ASP A 5 7.14 9.02 21.44
CA ASP A 5 6.02 9.95 21.58
C ASP A 5 6.39 11.38 21.22
N SER A 6 7.64 11.78 21.48
CA SER A 6 8.13 13.10 21.10
C SER A 6 8.18 13.33 19.58
N LEU A 7 8.22 12.24 18.79
CA LEU A 7 8.22 12.25 17.32
C LEU A 7 6.81 12.27 16.72
N ARG A 8 5.75 12.06 17.52
CA ARG A 8 4.36 11.99 17.09
C ARG A 8 3.71 13.37 17.01
N GLN A 9 4.36 14.28 16.28
CA GLN A 9 3.84 15.64 16.07
C GLN A 9 2.66 15.63 15.09
N PRO A 10 1.67 16.53 15.24
CA PRO A 10 0.57 16.64 14.29
C PRO A 10 1.06 17.06 12.90
N LEU A 11 0.38 16.61 11.86
CA LEU A 11 0.64 17.03 10.48
C LEU A 11 0.07 18.42 10.23
N ASP A 12 0.83 19.27 9.55
CA ASP A 12 0.38 20.58 9.11
C ASP A 12 -0.36 20.44 7.75
N GLN A 13 -1.68 20.51 7.79
CA GLN A 13 -2.52 20.43 6.58
C GLN A 13 -2.23 21.57 5.60
N ALA A 14 -1.95 22.78 6.08
CA ALA A 14 -1.71 23.92 5.20
C ALA A 14 -0.40 23.75 4.43
N ALA A 15 0.65 23.31 5.11
CA ALA A 15 1.93 22.99 4.49
C ALA A 15 1.80 21.86 3.47
N LEU A 16 1.13 20.75 3.82
CA LEU A 16 0.88 19.62 2.90
C LEU A 16 0.10 20.06 1.64
N ARG A 17 -0.92 20.90 1.80
CA ARG A 17 -1.68 21.44 0.65
C ARG A 17 -0.80 22.30 -0.25
N ALA A 18 0.02 23.16 0.33
CA ALA A 18 0.91 24.04 -0.42
C ALA A 18 1.94 23.26 -1.26
N GLU A 19 2.41 22.12 -0.74
CA GLU A 19 3.41 21.29 -1.41
C GLU A 19 2.82 20.33 -2.46
N LEU A 20 1.56 19.90 -2.31
CA LEU A 20 1.00 18.79 -3.09
C LEU A 20 -0.12 19.19 -4.05
N ILE A 21 -0.92 20.21 -3.69
CA ILE A 21 -2.05 20.60 -4.52
C ILE A 21 -1.60 21.56 -5.63
N GLY A 22 -2.07 21.31 -6.85
CA GLY A 22 -1.71 22.13 -8.02
C GLY A 22 -0.35 21.79 -8.66
N THR A 23 0.33 20.75 -8.20
CA THR A 23 1.65 20.34 -8.70
C THR A 23 1.63 19.48 -9.97
N GLY A 24 0.46 19.24 -10.57
CA GLY A 24 0.32 18.35 -11.74
C GLY A 24 0.28 16.86 -11.41
N LEU A 25 0.36 16.48 -10.12
CA LEU A 25 0.32 15.09 -9.67
C LEU A 25 -1.10 14.50 -9.59
N GLY A 26 -2.12 15.29 -9.93
CA GLY A 26 -3.52 14.86 -9.94
C GLY A 26 -4.24 14.98 -8.60
N TRP A 27 -3.55 15.43 -7.53
CA TRP A 27 -4.18 15.69 -6.24
C TRP A 27 -4.92 17.04 -6.27
N ARG A 28 -6.21 17.03 -5.93
CA ARG A 28 -7.09 18.21 -5.99
C ARG A 28 -7.56 18.69 -4.63
N GLN A 29 -7.63 17.78 -3.68
CA GLN A 29 -8.07 18.06 -2.31
C GLN A 29 -7.23 17.26 -1.33
N LEU A 30 -6.84 17.87 -0.21
CA LEU A 30 -6.15 17.19 0.87
C LEU A 30 -6.73 17.66 2.20
N ASP A 31 -7.19 16.70 3.00
CA ASP A 31 -7.71 16.95 4.34
C ASP A 31 -6.92 16.12 5.36
N VAL A 32 -6.60 16.73 6.51
CA VAL A 32 -6.06 16.05 7.69
C VAL A 32 -7.11 16.13 8.80
N VAL A 33 -7.53 14.98 9.32
CA VAL A 33 -8.47 14.88 10.43
C VAL A 33 -7.78 14.30 11.65
N GLU A 34 -8.10 14.85 12.83
CA GLU A 34 -7.51 14.35 14.07
C GLU A 34 -7.92 12.90 14.36
N ARG A 35 -9.20 12.54 14.08
CA ARG A 35 -9.72 11.22 14.36
C ARG A 35 -10.87 10.85 13.41
N THR A 36 -10.85 9.61 12.93
CA THR A 36 -11.98 9.03 12.21
C THR A 36 -12.10 7.53 12.48
N GLY A 37 -13.18 6.90 12.04
CA GLY A 37 -13.30 5.45 12.01
C GLY A 37 -12.32 4.81 11.03
N SER A 38 -12.39 5.22 9.76
CA SER A 38 -11.50 4.75 8.69
C SER A 38 -11.51 5.74 7.52
N THR A 39 -10.33 6.18 7.09
CA THR A 39 -10.18 7.10 5.94
C THR A 39 -10.74 6.50 4.64
N ASN A 40 -10.61 5.18 4.43
CA ASN A 40 -11.26 4.50 3.30
C ASN A 40 -12.77 4.59 3.39
N ALA A 41 -13.35 4.26 4.56
CA ALA A 41 -14.79 4.32 4.75
C ALA A 41 -15.35 5.73 4.52
N ASP A 42 -14.64 6.75 4.97
CA ASP A 42 -15.05 8.15 4.81
C ASP A 42 -15.05 8.58 3.33
N LEU A 43 -13.98 8.26 2.57
CA LEU A 43 -13.95 8.57 1.14
C LEU A 43 -15.00 7.77 0.36
N LEU A 44 -15.22 6.50 0.71
CA LEU A 44 -16.29 5.69 0.11
C LEU A 44 -17.68 6.26 0.40
N ALA A 45 -17.93 6.72 1.63
CA ALA A 45 -19.18 7.36 2.01
C ALA A 45 -19.39 8.69 1.26
N ARG A 46 -18.33 9.52 1.12
CA ARG A 46 -18.37 10.75 0.30
C ARG A 46 -18.71 10.41 -1.16
N ALA A 47 -18.05 9.41 -1.75
CA ALA A 47 -18.35 8.96 -3.12
C ALA A 47 -19.79 8.46 -3.27
N ALA A 48 -20.30 7.68 -2.31
CA ALA A 48 -21.66 7.17 -2.32
C ALA A 48 -22.71 8.29 -2.17
N SER A 49 -22.37 9.40 -1.53
CA SER A 49 -23.25 10.60 -1.44
C SER A 49 -23.20 11.49 -2.69
N GLY A 50 -22.43 11.10 -3.72
CA GLY A 50 -22.30 11.83 -4.99
C GLY A 50 -21.17 12.86 -5.02
N ALA A 51 -20.32 12.94 -3.99
CA ALA A 51 -19.16 13.81 -4.03
C ALA A 51 -18.09 13.27 -4.99
N ASP A 52 -17.45 14.17 -5.74
CA ASP A 52 -16.30 13.81 -6.56
C ASP A 52 -15.05 13.68 -5.68
N VAL A 53 -14.66 12.45 -5.41
CA VAL A 53 -13.47 12.12 -4.61
C VAL A 53 -12.25 11.77 -5.47
N ALA A 54 -12.33 11.90 -6.79
CA ALA A 54 -11.16 11.71 -7.66
C ALA A 54 -10.08 12.76 -7.37
N GLY A 55 -8.87 12.32 -7.04
CA GLY A 55 -7.77 13.19 -6.62
C GLY A 55 -7.92 13.73 -5.19
N ALA A 56 -8.88 13.23 -4.40
CA ALA A 56 -8.96 13.55 -2.98
C ALA A 56 -7.96 12.72 -2.18
N VAL A 57 -7.35 13.36 -1.18
CA VAL A 57 -6.48 12.76 -0.17
C VAL A 57 -7.09 13.03 1.20
N LEU A 58 -7.32 11.98 1.97
CA LEU A 58 -7.76 12.07 3.36
C LEU A 58 -6.74 11.40 4.27
N ILE A 59 -6.16 12.16 5.18
CA ILE A 59 -5.19 11.70 6.17
C ILE A 59 -5.84 11.73 7.54
N ALA A 60 -5.62 10.72 8.37
CA ALA A 60 -6.07 10.70 9.75
C ALA A 60 -4.88 10.58 10.70
N GLU A 61 -4.88 11.39 11.76
CA GLU A 61 -3.92 11.26 12.85
C GLU A 61 -4.19 10.00 13.69
N HIS A 62 -5.46 9.58 13.75
CA HIS A 62 -5.87 8.35 14.43
C HIS A 62 -7.10 7.72 13.75
N GLN A 63 -7.03 6.42 13.46
CA GLN A 63 -8.18 5.58 13.08
C GLN A 63 -8.64 4.72 14.26
N THR A 64 -9.95 4.70 14.53
CA THR A 64 -10.53 3.89 15.60
C THR A 64 -11.14 2.57 15.14
N ALA A 65 -11.34 2.43 13.83
CA ALA A 65 -11.87 1.23 13.18
C ALA A 65 -11.19 1.03 11.81
N GLY A 66 -9.84 1.13 11.80
CA GLY A 66 -9.04 0.92 10.60
C GLY A 66 -9.26 -0.47 10.02
N ARG A 67 -9.25 -0.56 8.70
CA ARG A 67 -9.61 -1.78 7.98
C ARG A 67 -8.44 -2.30 7.15
N GLY A 68 -8.25 -3.61 7.19
CA GLY A 68 -7.41 -4.39 6.30
C GLY A 68 -8.25 -5.30 5.40
N ARG A 69 -7.60 -6.11 4.58
CA ARG A 69 -8.27 -7.09 3.69
C ARG A 69 -8.96 -8.19 4.52
N HIS A 70 -10.02 -8.76 3.93
CA HIS A 70 -10.78 -9.88 4.51
C HIS A 70 -11.34 -9.58 5.92
N GLY A 71 -11.73 -8.33 6.19
CA GLY A 71 -12.32 -7.94 7.47
C GLY A 71 -11.33 -7.85 8.63
N ARG A 72 -10.02 -7.99 8.39
CA ARG A 72 -9.01 -7.76 9.43
C ARG A 72 -8.97 -6.29 9.84
N GLY A 73 -8.69 -6.03 11.12
CA GLY A 73 -8.43 -4.70 11.62
C GLY A 73 -7.07 -4.15 11.13
N TRP A 74 -6.93 -2.84 11.22
CA TRP A 74 -5.66 -2.12 11.10
C TRP A 74 -5.56 -1.13 12.25
N SER A 75 -4.77 -1.47 13.26
CA SER A 75 -4.61 -0.65 14.48
C SER A 75 -3.38 0.21 14.42
N ALA A 76 -3.48 1.38 15.01
CA ALA A 76 -2.37 2.32 15.18
C ALA A 76 -2.58 3.18 16.41
N ALA A 77 -1.50 3.44 17.15
CA ALA A 77 -1.50 4.53 18.12
C ALA A 77 -1.65 5.88 17.39
N PRO A 78 -2.26 6.90 18.03
CA PRO A 78 -2.36 8.22 17.43
C PRO A 78 -1.01 8.75 16.95
N ARG A 79 -0.96 9.26 15.71
CA ARG A 79 0.23 9.86 15.08
C ARG A 79 1.45 8.93 14.95
N ALA A 80 1.29 7.63 15.18
CA ALA A 80 2.39 6.66 15.05
C ALA A 80 2.61 6.17 13.62
N GLN A 81 1.68 6.48 12.71
CA GLN A 81 1.69 6.04 11.32
C GLN A 81 1.44 7.20 10.36
N VAL A 82 1.76 7.00 9.07
CA VAL A 82 1.07 7.69 7.99
C VAL A 82 -0.15 6.84 7.63
N THR A 83 -1.34 7.34 7.97
CA THR A 83 -2.61 6.69 7.69
C THR A 83 -3.41 7.58 6.75
N MET A 84 -3.58 7.16 5.52
CA MET A 84 -4.27 7.97 4.51
C MET A 84 -5.02 7.12 3.50
N SER A 85 -5.99 7.75 2.85
CA SER A 85 -6.69 7.20 1.68
C SER A 85 -6.71 8.21 0.54
N VAL A 86 -6.63 7.72 -0.69
CA VAL A 86 -6.70 8.53 -1.90
C VAL A 86 -7.79 8.01 -2.84
N GLY A 87 -8.50 8.92 -3.50
CA GLY A 87 -9.46 8.58 -4.55
C GLY A 87 -8.82 8.66 -5.94
N VAL A 88 -8.83 7.56 -6.68
CA VAL A 88 -8.27 7.48 -8.05
C VAL A 88 -9.38 7.27 -9.06
N SER A 89 -9.52 8.19 -10.01
CA SER A 89 -10.46 8.02 -11.13
C SER A 89 -10.05 6.86 -12.03
N VAL A 90 -11.01 6.00 -12.36
CA VAL A 90 -10.83 4.84 -13.23
C VAL A 90 -11.69 4.90 -14.49
N VAL A 91 -12.24 6.08 -14.82
CA VAL A 91 -13.19 6.28 -15.94
C VAL A 91 -12.61 5.78 -17.27
N ASP A 92 -11.34 6.10 -17.55
CA ASP A 92 -10.69 5.83 -18.84
C ASP A 92 -9.83 4.56 -18.84
N VAL A 93 -9.87 3.77 -17.76
CA VAL A 93 -9.03 2.58 -17.60
C VAL A 93 -9.89 1.33 -17.52
N PRO A 94 -9.63 0.32 -18.36
CA PRO A 94 -10.32 -0.97 -18.29
C PRO A 94 -10.21 -1.61 -16.89
N THR A 95 -11.27 -2.29 -16.47
CA THR A 95 -11.36 -2.92 -15.14
C THR A 95 -10.20 -3.88 -14.86
N GLU A 96 -9.70 -4.52 -15.90
CA GLU A 96 -8.58 -5.47 -15.87
C GLU A 96 -7.29 -4.80 -15.36
N GLY A 97 -7.11 -3.51 -15.61
CA GLY A 97 -5.94 -2.75 -15.17
C GLY A 97 -6.00 -2.28 -13.70
N TRP A 98 -7.17 -2.37 -13.03
CA TRP A 98 -7.32 -1.81 -11.67
C TRP A 98 -6.55 -2.58 -10.61
N GLY A 99 -6.25 -3.85 -10.86
CA GLY A 99 -5.41 -4.66 -9.97
C GLY A 99 -4.01 -4.08 -9.75
N TRP A 100 -3.55 -3.20 -10.65
CA TRP A 100 -2.27 -2.52 -10.53
C TRP A 100 -2.25 -1.37 -9.51
N LEU A 101 -3.39 -0.81 -9.13
CA LEU A 101 -3.42 0.35 -8.21
C LEU A 101 -2.82 0.07 -6.83
N PRO A 102 -3.16 -1.02 -6.12
CA PRO A 102 -2.48 -1.34 -4.86
C PRO A 102 -0.99 -1.67 -5.06
N LEU A 103 -0.61 -2.25 -6.18
CA LEU A 103 0.79 -2.57 -6.50
C LEU A 103 1.60 -1.29 -6.77
N ALA A 104 1.03 -0.33 -7.53
CA ALA A 104 1.61 0.98 -7.77
C ALA A 104 1.82 1.76 -6.45
N THR A 105 0.84 1.66 -5.54
CA THR A 105 0.96 2.25 -4.21
C THR A 105 2.11 1.63 -3.42
N GLY A 106 2.25 0.31 -3.48
CA GLY A 106 3.39 -0.39 -2.85
C GLY A 106 4.73 0.09 -3.39
N VAL A 107 4.87 0.20 -4.72
CA VAL A 107 6.09 0.72 -5.36
C VAL A 107 6.38 2.16 -4.89
N ALA A 108 5.35 3.03 -4.86
CA ALA A 108 5.49 4.40 -4.39
C ALA A 108 5.99 4.46 -2.93
N VAL A 109 5.44 3.61 -2.05
CA VAL A 109 5.87 3.54 -0.65
C VAL A 109 7.33 3.09 -0.52
N VAL A 110 7.73 2.03 -1.24
CA VAL A 110 9.12 1.54 -1.22
C VAL A 110 10.11 2.62 -1.65
N ASP A 111 9.80 3.33 -2.73
CA ASP A 111 10.68 4.37 -3.26
C ASP A 111 10.74 5.60 -2.34
N ALA A 112 9.59 6.06 -1.82
CA ALA A 112 9.52 7.16 -0.88
C ALA A 112 10.26 6.86 0.44
N VAL A 113 10.02 5.68 1.01
CA VAL A 113 10.73 5.23 2.23
C VAL A 113 12.24 5.20 2.01
N ARG A 114 12.69 4.64 0.90
CA ARG A 114 14.11 4.60 0.57
C ARG A 114 14.73 6.00 0.41
N ALA A 115 14.02 6.88 -0.29
CA ALA A 115 14.49 8.26 -0.52
C ALA A 115 14.60 9.07 0.77
N GLU A 116 13.59 8.97 1.65
CA GLU A 116 13.53 9.80 2.86
C GLU A 116 14.32 9.23 4.04
N THR A 117 14.54 7.91 4.09
CA THR A 117 15.10 7.27 5.29
C THR A 117 16.29 6.36 5.01
N GLY A 118 16.55 6.02 3.76
CA GLY A 118 17.56 5.02 3.38
C GLY A 118 17.15 3.57 3.65
N VAL A 119 16.02 3.32 4.30
CA VAL A 119 15.53 1.97 4.60
C VAL A 119 15.20 1.22 3.31
N ARG A 120 15.71 0.00 3.18
CA ARG A 120 15.39 -0.89 2.08
C ARG A 120 14.16 -1.71 2.44
N ALA A 121 13.09 -1.48 1.72
CA ALA A 121 11.85 -2.23 1.81
C ALA A 121 11.60 -3.00 0.50
N GLY A 122 10.71 -3.98 0.54
CA GLY A 122 10.29 -4.74 -0.62
C GLY A 122 8.80 -5.10 -0.57
N LEU A 123 8.29 -5.58 -1.69
CA LEU A 123 6.87 -5.81 -1.93
C LEU A 123 6.51 -7.27 -1.75
N LYS A 124 5.56 -7.54 -0.88
CA LYS A 124 4.91 -8.84 -0.78
C LYS A 124 3.53 -8.76 -1.40
N TRP A 125 3.33 -9.49 -2.49
CA TRP A 125 2.03 -9.56 -3.16
C TRP A 125 0.94 -10.06 -2.20
N PRO A 126 -0.27 -9.49 -2.23
CA PRO A 126 -0.71 -8.44 -3.15
C PRO A 126 -0.59 -7.01 -2.61
N ASN A 127 -0.34 -6.78 -1.32
CA ASN A 127 -0.65 -5.50 -0.70
C ASN A 127 0.21 -5.13 0.52
N ASP A 128 1.30 -5.86 0.75
CA ASP A 128 2.17 -5.59 1.90
C ASP A 128 3.52 -5.03 1.46
N VAL A 129 4.04 -4.09 2.23
CA VAL A 129 5.43 -3.64 2.17
C VAL A 129 6.15 -4.22 3.39
N LEU A 130 7.24 -4.91 3.14
CA LEU A 130 8.06 -5.54 4.19
C LEU A 130 9.42 -4.87 4.26
N ALA A 131 10.00 -4.79 5.46
CA ALA A 131 11.37 -4.31 5.69
C ALA A 131 11.99 -5.02 6.89
N GLY A 132 13.31 -4.94 7.01
CA GLY A 132 14.09 -5.56 8.07
C GLY A 132 14.96 -6.71 7.59
N PRO A 133 15.38 -7.61 8.50
CA PRO A 133 16.27 -8.72 8.16
C PRO A 133 15.68 -9.62 7.07
N PRO A 134 16.47 -10.05 6.07
CA PRO A 134 15.96 -10.85 4.93
C PRO A 134 15.30 -12.17 5.37
N GLU A 135 15.75 -12.74 6.49
CA GLU A 135 15.27 -14.01 7.03
C GLU A 135 13.90 -13.86 7.72
N SER A 136 13.60 -12.66 8.22
CA SER A 136 12.37 -12.37 8.97
C SER A 136 11.95 -10.91 8.81
N PRO A 137 11.62 -10.48 7.58
CA PRO A 137 11.19 -9.09 7.36
C PRO A 137 9.83 -8.86 8.01
N GLY A 138 9.73 -7.71 8.69
CA GLY A 138 8.48 -7.26 9.31
C GLY A 138 7.60 -6.49 8.33
N LYS A 139 6.29 -6.47 8.59
CA LYS A 139 5.34 -5.67 7.83
C LYS A 139 5.48 -4.19 8.21
N LEU A 140 5.99 -3.40 7.27
CA LEU A 140 6.17 -1.96 7.40
C LEU A 140 4.91 -1.19 6.97
N ALA A 141 4.22 -1.65 5.90
CA ALA A 141 3.00 -1.01 5.45
C ALA A 141 1.99 -2.02 4.91
N GLY A 142 0.71 -1.63 4.96
CA GLY A 142 -0.40 -2.34 4.36
C GLY A 142 -1.24 -1.42 3.47
N ILE A 143 -1.76 -1.97 2.36
CA ILE A 143 -2.53 -1.25 1.36
C ILE A 143 -3.89 -1.92 1.22
N LEU A 144 -4.96 -1.12 1.12
CA LEU A 144 -6.33 -1.59 0.91
C LEU A 144 -6.99 -0.80 -0.21
N ALA A 145 -7.27 -1.45 -1.34
CA ALA A 145 -8.01 -0.85 -2.44
C ALA A 145 -9.46 -1.33 -2.42
N GLU A 146 -10.40 -0.38 -2.51
CA GLU A 146 -11.84 -0.64 -2.54
C GLU A 146 -12.48 0.13 -3.69
N VAL A 147 -13.38 -0.54 -4.43
CA VAL A 147 -14.01 0.03 -5.63
C VAL A 147 -15.30 0.75 -5.26
N SER A 148 -15.41 2.02 -5.67
CA SER A 148 -16.66 2.80 -5.66
C SER A 148 -16.74 3.57 -6.98
N ARG A 149 -17.25 2.92 -8.05
CA ARG A 149 -17.28 3.52 -9.38
C ARG A 149 -17.87 4.93 -9.36
N PRO A 150 -17.23 5.92 -10.01
CA PRO A 150 -16.14 5.84 -10.99
C PRO A 150 -14.72 5.96 -10.40
N VAL A 151 -14.53 5.67 -9.11
CA VAL A 151 -13.23 5.74 -8.43
C VAL A 151 -12.86 4.42 -7.78
N VAL A 152 -11.56 4.24 -7.57
CA VAL A 152 -11.01 3.28 -6.59
C VAL A 152 -10.44 4.08 -5.43
N VAL A 153 -10.84 3.76 -4.22
CA VAL A 153 -10.28 4.33 -2.98
C VAL A 153 -9.14 3.43 -2.52
N ILE A 154 -7.96 4.02 -2.34
CA ILE A 154 -6.75 3.29 -1.94
C ILE A 154 -6.32 3.80 -0.58
N GLY A 155 -6.37 2.93 0.43
CA GLY A 155 -5.88 3.17 1.78
C GLY A 155 -4.44 2.69 1.94
N LEU A 156 -3.66 3.46 2.66
CA LEU A 156 -2.31 3.16 3.09
C LEU A 156 -2.19 3.35 4.61
N GLY A 157 -1.64 2.33 5.28
CA GLY A 157 -1.09 2.44 6.62
C GLY A 157 0.41 2.15 6.58
N LEU A 158 1.25 3.14 6.88
CA LEU A 158 2.71 3.03 6.96
C LEU A 158 3.17 3.24 8.40
N ASN A 159 3.79 2.24 8.99
CA ASN A 159 4.30 2.28 10.36
C ASN A 159 5.54 3.18 10.45
N VAL A 160 5.46 4.28 11.17
CA VAL A 160 6.54 5.26 11.32
C VAL A 160 7.22 5.12 12.67
N THR A 161 6.48 5.36 13.75
CA THR A 161 6.93 5.20 15.14
C THR A 161 6.11 4.17 15.92
N GLN A 162 5.28 3.40 15.23
CA GLN A 162 4.43 2.36 15.80
C GLN A 162 5.29 1.35 16.57
N ALA A 163 4.96 1.09 17.83
CA ALA A 163 5.64 0.06 18.62
C ALA A 163 5.01 -1.33 18.34
N PRO A 164 5.76 -2.42 18.52
CA PRO A 164 5.23 -3.77 18.27
C PRO A 164 3.95 -4.08 19.07
N GLU A 165 3.88 -3.64 20.32
CA GLU A 165 2.74 -3.82 21.22
C GLU A 165 1.50 -2.99 20.85
N GLU A 166 1.66 -2.00 19.99
CA GLU A 166 0.57 -1.14 19.50
C GLU A 166 -0.04 -1.67 18.19
N THR A 167 0.40 -2.83 17.69
CA THR A 167 -0.08 -3.43 16.43
C THR A 167 -0.98 -4.63 16.67
N ASP A 168 -1.92 -4.87 15.76
CA ASP A 168 -2.75 -6.08 15.77
C ASP A 168 -1.99 -7.24 15.11
N GLY A 169 -1.23 -8.00 15.89
CA GLY A 169 -0.62 -9.24 15.45
C GLY A 169 0.91 -9.20 15.27
N PRO A 170 1.52 -10.39 15.18
CA PRO A 170 2.95 -10.54 15.11
C PRO A 170 3.53 -10.15 13.74
N GLY A 171 4.79 -9.73 13.74
CA GLY A 171 5.55 -9.52 12.51
C GLY A 171 5.40 -8.12 11.90
N ALA A 172 4.85 -7.15 12.64
CA ALA A 172 4.94 -5.74 12.24
C ALA A 172 6.32 -5.14 12.58
N THR A 173 6.71 -4.13 11.83
CA THR A 173 7.88 -3.29 12.09
C THR A 173 7.54 -1.83 11.79
N SER A 174 8.37 -0.89 12.26
CA SER A 174 8.25 0.52 11.94
C SER A 174 9.58 1.11 11.49
N LEU A 175 9.57 2.30 10.89
CA LEU A 175 10.81 2.98 10.51
C LEU A 175 11.70 3.23 11.72
N PHE A 176 11.10 3.55 12.86
CA PHE A 176 11.85 3.73 14.11
C PHE A 176 12.52 2.43 14.57
N ASP A 177 11.84 1.28 14.51
CA ASP A 177 12.42 -0.03 14.85
C ASP A 177 13.54 -0.44 13.88
N LEU A 178 13.49 0.05 12.64
CA LEU A 178 14.52 -0.16 11.63
C LEU A 178 15.72 0.81 11.77
N GLY A 179 15.77 1.60 12.86
CA GLY A 179 16.90 2.45 13.18
C GLY A 179 16.82 3.87 12.64
N VAL A 180 15.70 4.30 12.09
CA VAL A 180 15.49 5.70 11.70
C VAL A 180 15.21 6.53 12.96
N ALA A 181 16.20 7.29 13.40
CA ALA A 181 16.15 7.98 14.71
C ALA A 181 15.06 9.05 14.82
N ALA A 182 14.72 9.72 13.70
CA ALA A 182 13.73 10.79 13.65
C ALA A 182 12.96 10.74 12.31
N PRO A 183 12.08 9.74 12.11
CA PRO A 183 11.30 9.66 10.89
C PRO A 183 10.28 10.79 10.83
N ASP A 184 10.27 11.53 9.71
CA ASP A 184 9.42 12.68 9.49
C ASP A 184 8.16 12.27 8.70
N ARG A 185 6.99 12.30 9.37
CA ARG A 185 5.71 11.92 8.76
C ARG A 185 5.28 12.87 7.64
N HIS A 186 5.59 14.17 7.76
CA HIS A 186 5.25 15.14 6.72
C HIS A 186 6.02 14.85 5.42
N ARG A 187 7.33 14.68 5.52
CA ARG A 187 8.18 14.32 4.37
C ARG A 187 7.77 12.99 3.74
N LEU A 188 7.44 12.00 4.56
CA LEU A 188 6.95 10.70 4.06
C LEU A 188 5.62 10.83 3.32
N VAL A 189 4.67 11.63 3.80
CA VAL A 189 3.41 11.91 3.10
C VAL A 189 3.68 12.57 1.77
N CYS A 190 4.50 13.63 1.73
CA CYS A 190 4.85 14.33 0.49
C CYS A 190 5.53 13.40 -0.53
N ALA A 191 6.51 12.62 -0.09
CA ALA A 191 7.24 11.71 -0.96
C ALA A 191 6.34 10.58 -1.51
N VAL A 192 5.52 9.95 -0.65
CA VAL A 192 4.59 8.89 -1.09
C VAL A 192 3.57 9.43 -2.08
N LEU A 193 2.96 10.59 -1.82
CA LEU A 193 1.96 11.18 -2.71
C LEU A 193 2.58 11.65 -4.03
N ALA A 194 3.82 12.16 -4.01
CA ALA A 194 4.53 12.51 -5.22
C ALA A 194 4.84 11.27 -6.09
N GLU A 195 5.36 10.20 -5.47
CA GLU A 195 5.65 8.95 -6.16
C GLU A 195 4.38 8.28 -6.70
N LEU A 196 3.32 8.23 -5.89
CA LEU A 196 2.04 7.64 -6.29
C LEU A 196 1.37 8.44 -7.40
N GLY A 197 1.37 9.77 -7.32
CA GLY A 197 0.79 10.64 -8.34
C GLY A 197 1.43 10.41 -9.71
N ARG A 198 2.77 10.37 -9.79
CA ARG A 198 3.49 10.07 -11.03
C ARG A 198 3.10 8.71 -11.62
N ARG A 199 2.99 7.68 -10.78
CA ARG A 199 2.61 6.33 -11.21
C ARG A 199 1.16 6.24 -11.69
N ILE A 200 0.24 6.93 -11.02
CA ILE A 200 -1.16 7.01 -11.46
C ILE A 200 -1.27 7.70 -12.82
N VAL A 201 -0.51 8.78 -13.05
CA VAL A 201 -0.48 9.47 -14.36
C VAL A 201 0.01 8.51 -15.45
N GLY A 202 1.12 7.81 -15.24
CA GLY A 202 1.66 6.82 -16.18
C GLY A 202 0.69 5.65 -16.42
N TRP A 203 0.14 5.08 -15.36
CA TRP A 203 -0.83 3.99 -15.42
C TRP A 203 -2.11 4.37 -16.20
N ARG A 204 -2.63 5.58 -16.00
CA ARG A 204 -3.78 6.09 -16.77
C ARG A 204 -3.43 6.28 -18.23
N ALA A 205 -2.27 6.90 -18.53
CA ALA A 205 -1.80 7.10 -19.90
C ALA A 205 -1.63 5.76 -20.66
N ALA A 206 -1.17 4.74 -19.96
CA ALA A 206 -1.03 3.36 -20.47
C ALA A 206 -2.35 2.54 -20.41
N ARG A 207 -3.48 3.17 -20.02
CA ARG A 207 -4.79 2.51 -19.88
C ARG A 207 -4.75 1.26 -19.00
N GLY A 208 -3.94 1.30 -17.95
CA GLY A 208 -3.78 0.22 -16.97
C GLY A 208 -2.67 -0.80 -17.26
N ALA A 209 -2.11 -0.82 -18.46
CA ALA A 209 -1.06 -1.75 -18.88
C ALA A 209 0.32 -1.05 -18.94
N ASP A 210 0.79 -0.56 -17.79
CA ASP A 210 2.05 0.18 -17.68
C ASP A 210 3.24 -0.78 -17.47
N TRP A 211 4.01 -1.00 -18.54
CA TRP A 211 5.18 -1.88 -18.51
C TRP A 211 6.31 -1.36 -17.59
N ALA A 212 6.45 -0.04 -17.45
CA ALA A 212 7.46 0.55 -16.59
C ALA A 212 7.10 0.30 -15.11
N LEU A 213 5.82 0.48 -14.74
CA LEU A 213 5.31 0.11 -13.42
C LEU A 213 5.49 -1.38 -13.15
N ALA A 214 5.23 -2.26 -14.15
CA ALA A 214 5.42 -3.70 -14.01
C ALA A 214 6.90 -4.06 -13.77
N ALA A 215 7.83 -3.42 -14.47
CA ALA A 215 9.26 -3.59 -14.27
C ALA A 215 9.72 -3.10 -12.89
N ASP A 216 9.22 -1.93 -12.46
CA ASP A 216 9.46 -1.37 -11.15
C ASP A 216 8.97 -2.30 -10.03
N TYR A 217 7.76 -2.82 -10.14
CA TYR A 217 7.21 -3.78 -9.19
C TYR A 217 8.07 -5.04 -9.10
N ARG A 218 8.43 -5.62 -10.26
CA ARG A 218 9.25 -6.84 -10.32
C ARG A 218 10.58 -6.65 -9.62
N SER A 219 11.25 -5.52 -9.82
CA SER A 219 12.56 -5.23 -9.22
C SER A 219 12.51 -5.08 -7.70
N ARG A 220 11.34 -4.79 -7.12
CA ARG A 220 11.12 -4.59 -5.68
C ARG A 220 10.38 -5.75 -5.03
N SER A 221 9.94 -6.74 -5.81
CA SER A 221 9.16 -7.87 -5.32
C SER A 221 9.99 -8.83 -4.47
N LEU A 222 9.50 -9.14 -3.29
CA LEU A 222 10.00 -10.21 -2.43
C LEU A 222 9.24 -11.53 -2.65
N THR A 223 8.21 -11.54 -3.49
CA THR A 223 7.36 -12.70 -3.76
C THR A 223 7.80 -13.43 -5.02
N ILE A 224 8.15 -12.71 -6.09
CA ILE A 224 8.61 -13.31 -7.35
C ILE A 224 9.93 -14.05 -7.10
N GLY A 225 10.02 -15.28 -7.58
CA GLY A 225 11.14 -16.21 -7.37
C GLY A 225 11.03 -17.04 -6.08
N ARG A 226 9.99 -16.85 -5.25
CA ARG A 226 9.81 -17.59 -4.00
C ARG A 226 8.80 -18.73 -4.14
N ALA A 227 9.04 -19.80 -3.41
CA ALA A 227 8.02 -20.81 -3.12
C ALA A 227 6.97 -20.19 -2.19
N VAL A 228 5.71 -20.27 -2.58
CA VAL A 228 4.60 -19.64 -1.87
C VAL A 228 3.41 -20.58 -1.75
N ARG A 229 2.60 -20.34 -0.71
CA ARG A 229 1.26 -20.87 -0.56
C ARG A 229 0.27 -19.72 -0.75
N ALA A 230 -0.57 -19.81 -1.77
CA ALA A 230 -1.65 -18.87 -2.02
C ALA A 230 -2.96 -19.45 -1.50
N GLN A 231 -3.62 -18.72 -0.62
CA GLN A 231 -4.97 -19.03 -0.14
C GLN A 231 -5.97 -18.30 -1.05
N LEU A 232 -6.77 -19.07 -1.77
CA LEU A 232 -7.76 -18.54 -2.72
C LEU A 232 -9.13 -18.36 -2.03
N PRO A 233 -10.03 -17.53 -2.60
CA PRO A 233 -11.41 -17.47 -2.17
C PRO A 233 -12.05 -18.87 -2.17
N GLY A 234 -12.89 -19.15 -1.15
CA GLY A 234 -13.51 -20.48 -0.98
C GLY A 234 -12.62 -21.51 -0.29
N GLY A 235 -11.51 -21.10 0.33
CA GLY A 235 -10.66 -21.96 1.16
C GLY A 235 -9.73 -22.90 0.38
N LYS A 236 -9.64 -22.73 -0.93
CA LYS A 236 -8.68 -23.50 -1.75
C LYS A 236 -7.27 -22.95 -1.57
N GLU A 237 -6.29 -23.85 -1.55
CA GLU A 237 -4.87 -23.49 -1.50
C GLU A 237 -4.15 -23.95 -2.77
N VAL A 238 -3.17 -23.17 -3.18
CA VAL A 238 -2.23 -23.50 -4.25
C VAL A 238 -0.82 -23.27 -3.74
N VAL A 239 0.03 -24.26 -3.89
CA VAL A 239 1.47 -24.18 -3.59
C VAL A 239 2.23 -24.20 -4.90
N GLY A 240 3.20 -23.30 -5.05
CA GLY A 240 4.04 -23.21 -6.25
C GLY A 240 5.09 -22.12 -6.12
N THR A 241 5.89 -21.96 -7.15
CA THR A 241 6.85 -20.87 -7.25
C THR A 241 6.20 -19.67 -7.94
N ALA A 242 6.25 -18.49 -7.31
CA ALA A 242 5.79 -17.25 -7.91
C ALA A 242 6.76 -16.82 -9.02
N THR A 243 6.31 -16.77 -10.27
CA THR A 243 7.17 -16.50 -11.42
C THR A 243 7.01 -15.09 -11.96
N ALA A 244 5.81 -14.53 -11.89
CA ALA A 244 5.51 -13.21 -12.41
C ALA A 244 4.29 -12.58 -11.74
N VAL A 245 4.09 -11.29 -12.02
CA VAL A 245 2.80 -10.60 -11.93
C VAL A 245 2.42 -10.24 -13.35
N ASP A 246 1.20 -10.59 -13.77
CA ASP A 246 0.72 -10.39 -15.13
C ASP A 246 0.22 -8.96 -15.39
N ASP A 247 -0.25 -8.71 -16.61
CA ASP A 247 -0.71 -7.38 -17.05
C ASP A 247 -1.94 -6.87 -16.28
N GLN A 248 -2.61 -7.74 -15.52
CA GLN A 248 -3.74 -7.38 -14.66
C GLN A 248 -3.36 -7.24 -13.17
N GLY A 249 -2.08 -7.34 -12.82
CA GLY A 249 -1.60 -7.31 -11.44
C GLY A 249 -1.80 -8.61 -10.67
N ARG A 250 -2.10 -9.73 -11.36
CA ARG A 250 -2.35 -11.03 -10.76
C ARG A 250 -1.04 -11.81 -10.62
N LEU A 251 -0.92 -12.62 -9.55
CA LEU A 251 0.26 -13.43 -9.33
C LEU A 251 0.21 -14.72 -10.16
N CYS A 252 1.27 -14.99 -10.90
CA CYS A 252 1.46 -16.24 -11.64
C CYS A 252 2.30 -17.21 -10.82
N LEU A 253 1.76 -18.39 -10.57
CA LEU A 253 2.42 -19.49 -9.86
C LEU A 253 2.70 -20.63 -10.80
N GLU A 254 3.92 -21.13 -10.78
CA GLU A 254 4.29 -22.40 -11.40
C GLU A 254 4.17 -23.51 -10.36
N THR A 255 3.29 -24.46 -10.62
CA THR A 255 3.04 -25.58 -9.70
C THR A 255 3.68 -26.85 -10.28
N GLU A 256 4.30 -27.65 -9.43
CA GLU A 256 4.78 -28.99 -9.81
C GLU A 256 3.58 -29.94 -9.99
N GLY A 257 3.58 -30.70 -11.07
CA GLY A 257 2.57 -31.72 -11.35
C GLY A 257 3.17 -32.93 -12.04
N ALA A 258 2.57 -34.10 -11.89
CA ALA A 258 3.04 -35.38 -12.45
C ALA A 258 3.16 -35.41 -14.00
N ALA A 259 2.58 -34.43 -14.69
CA ALA A 259 2.57 -34.32 -16.16
C ALA A 259 3.31 -33.07 -16.69
N GLY A 260 4.14 -32.40 -15.84
CA GLY A 260 4.80 -31.13 -16.16
C GLY A 260 4.23 -29.95 -15.36
N GLY A 261 5.01 -28.87 -15.27
CA GLY A 261 4.61 -27.66 -14.54
C GLY A 261 3.36 -27.01 -15.15
N ARG A 262 2.47 -26.48 -14.29
CA ARG A 262 1.26 -25.75 -14.70
C ARG A 262 1.30 -24.35 -14.13
N THR A 263 1.05 -23.35 -14.95
CA THR A 263 0.86 -21.98 -14.49
C THR A 263 -0.56 -21.80 -13.94
N VAL A 264 -0.65 -21.35 -12.68
CA VAL A 264 -1.90 -20.95 -12.02
C VAL A 264 -1.87 -19.45 -11.81
N VAL A 265 -2.91 -18.75 -12.25
CA VAL A 265 -3.06 -17.30 -12.06
C VAL A 265 -3.93 -17.02 -10.85
N VAL A 266 -3.41 -16.27 -9.88
CA VAL A 266 -4.07 -15.90 -8.63
C VAL A 266 -4.50 -14.45 -8.72
N SER A 267 -5.82 -14.21 -8.83
CA SER A 267 -6.39 -12.85 -8.94
C SER A 267 -6.66 -12.21 -7.58
N ALA A 268 -6.93 -13.03 -6.56
CA ALA A 268 -7.20 -12.58 -5.19
C ALA A 268 -6.79 -13.69 -4.22
N GLY A 269 -6.32 -13.31 -3.03
CA GLY A 269 -5.93 -14.26 -2.00
C GLY A 269 -4.85 -13.69 -1.10
N ASP A 270 -4.53 -14.42 -0.05
CA ASP A 270 -3.36 -14.15 0.79
C ASP A 270 -2.21 -15.08 0.39
N VAL A 271 -1.00 -14.53 0.39
CA VAL A 271 0.20 -15.29 0.05
C VAL A 271 1.11 -15.42 1.27
N VAL A 272 1.52 -16.63 1.56
CA VAL A 272 2.52 -16.95 2.58
C VAL A 272 3.78 -17.44 1.87
N HIS A 273 4.91 -16.78 2.13
CA HIS A 273 6.22 -17.24 1.67
C HIS A 273 6.60 -18.51 2.44
N LEU A 274 6.94 -19.57 1.73
CA LEU A 274 7.41 -20.79 2.35
C LEU A 274 8.91 -20.64 2.66
N ARG A 275 9.31 -21.10 3.85
CA ARG A 275 10.74 -21.18 4.19
C ARG A 275 11.35 -22.32 3.38
N GLN A 276 12.48 -22.04 2.78
CA GLN A 276 13.35 -23.07 2.19
C GLN A 276 14.07 -23.82 3.28
#